data_3e3ebc64e5d09758d245cdc3ee68b531
#
_entry.id   3e3ebc64e5d09758d245cdc3ee68b531
#
_cell.length_a   1.000
_cell.length_b   1.000
_cell.length_c   1.000
_cell.angle_alpha   90.00
_cell.angle_beta   90.00
_cell.angle_gamma   90.00
#
_symmetry.space_group_name_H-M   'P 1'
#
loop_
_entity.id
_entity.type
_entity.pdbx_description
1 polymer ?
#
loop_
_entity_poly.entity_id
_entity_poly.type
_entity_poly.pdbx_seq_one_letter_code
_entity_poly.pdbx_strand_id
1 'polypeptide(L)'
;GLGMFIELSMFSGAAIILSVLGEIVVASHSVAINIASLFFMVPLAVGLASSTRVGNLIGEKNPIQAKIAASATIMLCMIGALINSLVILLFGSFIVGLYTTELPVIELAVSLIFFAAVFQLPDGIQMGALGSLRGYKDTFIPMILLLISYWIFAMPIGYYLTNFGFGTPLGAKGMWYGMIIGLIIFSFLSICLLYTSDAADE
;
A
#
# COMPACT_ATOMS: atom_id res chain seq x y z
N GLY A 1 0.74 0.66 -15.89
CA GLY A 1 -0.43 1.08 -16.63
C GLY A 1 -1.65 1.34 -15.74
N LEU A 2 -2.79 0.73 -16.07
CA LEU A 2 -4.08 0.99 -15.41
C LEU A 2 -4.08 0.75 -13.89
N GLY A 3 -3.41 -0.30 -13.39
CA GLY A 3 -3.32 -0.56 -11.95
C GLY A 3 -2.67 0.60 -11.17
N MET A 4 -1.58 1.15 -11.70
CA MET A 4 -0.93 2.32 -11.09
C MET A 4 -1.84 3.56 -11.13
N PHE A 5 -2.63 3.72 -12.19
CA PHE A 5 -3.61 4.80 -12.28
C PHE A 5 -4.70 4.67 -11.19
N ILE A 6 -5.22 3.45 -10.97
CA ILE A 6 -6.21 3.17 -9.91
C ILE A 6 -5.62 3.52 -8.53
N GLU A 7 -4.38 3.12 -8.26
CA GLU A 7 -3.69 3.40 -7.01
C GLU A 7 -3.49 4.90 -6.78
N LEU A 8 -2.94 5.61 -7.77
CA LEU A 8 -2.77 7.06 -7.72
C LEU A 8 -4.10 7.80 -7.58
N SER A 9 -5.16 7.32 -8.24
CA SER A 9 -6.49 7.93 -8.14
C SER A 9 -7.08 7.79 -6.73
N MET A 10 -6.80 6.70 -6.02
CA MET A 10 -7.20 6.55 -4.61
C MET A 10 -6.50 7.60 -3.73
N PHE A 11 -5.18 7.75 -3.84
CA PHE A 11 -4.45 8.76 -3.05
C PHE A 11 -4.91 10.18 -3.36
N SER A 12 -5.14 10.49 -4.65
CA SER A 12 -5.67 11.79 -5.06
C SER A 12 -7.09 12.01 -4.53
N GLY A 13 -7.94 11.00 -4.60
CA GLY A 13 -9.29 11.03 -4.03
C GLY A 13 -9.29 11.25 -2.51
N ALA A 14 -8.40 10.57 -1.80
CA ALA A 14 -8.22 10.78 -0.36
C ALA A 14 -7.82 12.22 -0.04
N ALA A 15 -6.86 12.80 -0.78
CA ALA A 15 -6.46 14.19 -0.62
C ALA A 15 -7.62 15.17 -0.88
N ILE A 16 -8.45 14.91 -1.89
CA ILE A 16 -9.63 15.74 -2.19
C ILE A 16 -10.64 15.68 -1.05
N ILE A 17 -10.94 14.50 -0.51
CA ILE A 17 -11.85 14.35 0.64
C ILE A 17 -11.30 15.10 1.85
N LEU A 18 -10.01 15.02 2.12
CA LEU A 18 -9.37 15.69 3.24
C LEU A 18 -9.26 17.20 3.03
N SER A 19 -9.31 17.70 1.81
CA SER A 19 -9.20 19.15 1.51
C SER A 19 -10.34 19.96 2.14
N VAL A 20 -11.50 19.36 2.33
CA VAL A 20 -12.66 19.99 2.99
C VAL A 20 -12.40 20.26 4.48
N LEU A 21 -11.47 19.53 5.09
CA LEU A 21 -11.11 19.67 6.51
C LEU A 21 -10.08 20.77 6.78
N GLY A 22 -9.54 21.41 5.73
CA GLY A 22 -8.65 22.55 5.83
C GLY A 22 -7.20 22.27 5.44
N GLU A 23 -6.42 23.33 5.30
CA GLU A 23 -5.05 23.32 4.76
C GLU A 23 -4.08 22.52 5.64
N ILE A 24 -4.19 22.62 6.96
CA ILE A 24 -3.35 21.89 7.91
C ILE A 24 -3.52 20.38 7.72
N VAL A 25 -4.75 19.90 7.51
CA VAL A 25 -5.05 18.49 7.32
C VAL A 25 -4.45 17.97 6.03
N VAL A 26 -4.59 18.72 4.93
CA VAL A 26 -4.02 18.35 3.63
C VAL A 26 -2.50 18.36 3.68
N ALA A 27 -1.89 19.38 4.29
CA ALA A 27 -0.43 19.47 4.43
C ALA A 27 0.12 18.29 5.24
N SER A 28 -0.50 17.98 6.38
CA SER A 28 -0.09 16.85 7.24
C SER A 28 -0.25 15.50 6.55
N HIS A 29 -1.37 15.30 5.84
CA HIS A 29 -1.61 14.10 5.03
C HIS A 29 -0.55 13.97 3.92
N SER A 30 -0.25 15.08 3.22
CA SER A 30 0.76 15.10 2.16
C SER A 30 2.15 14.73 2.67
N VAL A 31 2.55 15.24 3.84
CA VAL A 31 3.82 14.86 4.48
C VAL A 31 3.84 13.36 4.79
N ALA A 32 2.79 12.83 5.41
CA ALA A 32 2.71 11.41 5.76
C ALA A 32 2.74 10.49 4.53
N ILE A 33 2.00 10.85 3.47
CA ILE A 33 1.99 10.11 2.19
C ILE A 33 3.37 10.17 1.50
N ASN A 34 4.03 11.33 1.50
CA ASN A 34 5.37 11.44 0.92
C ASN A 34 6.37 10.53 1.64
N ILE A 35 6.33 10.50 2.97
CA ILE A 35 7.18 9.60 3.76
C ILE A 35 6.86 8.15 3.43
N ALA A 36 5.59 7.75 3.43
CA ALA A 36 5.17 6.39 3.07
C ALA A 36 5.65 6.01 1.67
N SER A 37 5.51 6.92 0.70
CA SER A 37 5.93 6.70 -0.70
C SER A 37 7.44 6.55 -0.87
N LEU A 38 8.24 7.26 -0.07
CA LEU A 38 9.69 7.12 -0.09
C LEU A 38 10.10 5.69 0.31
N PHE A 39 9.53 5.18 1.38
CA PHE A 39 9.81 3.82 1.86
C PHE A 39 9.20 2.73 0.97
N PHE A 40 8.11 3.03 0.27
CA PHE A 40 7.50 2.14 -0.72
C PHE A 40 8.44 1.76 -1.88
N MET A 41 9.44 2.58 -2.19
CA MET A 41 10.40 2.28 -3.26
C MET A 41 11.12 0.93 -3.06
N VAL A 42 11.34 0.50 -1.81
CA VAL A 42 12.01 -0.77 -1.50
C VAL A 42 11.15 -1.97 -1.92
N PRO A 43 9.92 -2.16 -1.42
CA PRO A 43 9.06 -3.27 -1.87
C PRO A 43 8.72 -3.18 -3.36
N LEU A 44 8.60 -1.97 -3.93
CA LEU A 44 8.40 -1.79 -5.36
C LEU A 44 9.56 -2.38 -6.17
N ALA A 45 10.80 -2.09 -5.81
CA ALA A 45 11.98 -2.61 -6.50
C ALA A 45 12.04 -4.14 -6.43
N VAL A 46 11.77 -4.73 -5.25
CA VAL A 46 11.72 -6.17 -5.06
C VAL A 46 10.60 -6.81 -5.89
N GLY A 47 9.40 -6.20 -5.92
CA GLY A 47 8.28 -6.67 -6.74
C GLY A 47 8.58 -6.63 -8.23
N LEU A 48 9.25 -5.60 -8.73
CA LEU A 48 9.67 -5.50 -10.14
C LEU A 48 10.71 -6.59 -10.49
N ALA A 49 11.68 -6.84 -9.62
CA ALA A 49 12.66 -7.91 -9.79
C ALA A 49 11.97 -9.29 -9.82
N SER A 50 10.97 -9.50 -8.97
CA SER A 50 10.16 -10.71 -8.96
C SER A 50 9.43 -10.96 -10.27
N SER A 51 8.83 -9.92 -10.84
CA SER A 51 8.12 -10.02 -12.12
C SER A 51 9.02 -10.60 -13.22
N THR A 52 10.27 -10.13 -13.26
CA THR A 52 11.26 -10.65 -14.22
C THR A 52 11.68 -12.08 -13.87
N ARG A 53 12.00 -12.34 -12.59
CA ARG A 53 12.49 -13.66 -12.16
C ARG A 53 11.45 -14.76 -12.36
N VAL A 54 10.21 -14.53 -11.89
CA VAL A 54 9.11 -15.48 -12.04
C VAL A 54 8.78 -15.68 -13.54
N GLY A 55 8.71 -14.59 -14.31
CA GLY A 55 8.44 -14.68 -15.75
C GLY A 55 9.47 -15.50 -16.52
N ASN A 56 10.75 -15.37 -16.19
CA ASN A 56 11.82 -16.19 -16.79
C ASN A 56 11.65 -17.67 -16.43
N LEU A 57 11.40 -17.98 -15.16
CA LEU A 57 11.22 -19.37 -14.69
C LEU A 57 10.00 -20.04 -15.32
N ILE A 58 8.91 -19.32 -15.52
CA ILE A 58 7.74 -19.81 -16.28
C ILE A 58 8.11 -20.05 -17.75
N GLY A 59 8.88 -19.14 -18.36
CA GLY A 59 9.38 -19.34 -19.73
C GLY A 59 10.29 -20.55 -19.88
N GLU A 60 11.07 -20.88 -18.86
CA GLU A 60 11.92 -22.07 -18.76
C GLU A 60 11.12 -23.37 -18.44
N LYS A 61 9.78 -23.28 -18.30
CA LYS A 61 8.89 -24.38 -17.91
C LYS A 61 9.26 -25.00 -16.55
N ASN A 62 9.63 -24.15 -15.60
CA ASN A 62 10.00 -24.56 -14.24
C ASN A 62 9.06 -23.92 -13.21
N PRO A 63 7.80 -24.41 -13.11
CA PRO A 63 6.79 -23.82 -12.23
C PRO A 63 7.16 -23.95 -10.74
N ILE A 64 7.84 -25.02 -10.36
CA ILE A 64 8.27 -25.23 -8.95
C ILE A 64 9.20 -24.11 -8.50
N GLN A 65 10.21 -23.77 -9.31
CA GLN A 65 11.13 -22.70 -8.99
C GLN A 65 10.44 -21.31 -9.08
N ALA A 66 9.47 -21.14 -9.97
CA ALA A 66 8.66 -19.92 -10.05
C ALA A 66 7.88 -19.70 -8.75
N LYS A 67 7.26 -20.74 -8.20
CA LYS A 67 6.54 -20.72 -6.91
C LYS A 67 7.46 -20.37 -5.74
N ILE A 68 8.64 -20.98 -5.68
CA ILE A 68 9.65 -20.67 -4.66
C ILE A 68 10.08 -19.20 -4.77
N ALA A 69 10.33 -18.72 -5.99
CA ALA A 69 10.72 -17.32 -6.23
C ALA A 69 9.60 -16.33 -5.82
N ALA A 70 8.35 -16.65 -6.11
CA ALA A 70 7.20 -15.84 -5.72
C ALA A 70 7.06 -15.77 -4.18
N SER A 71 7.13 -16.92 -3.50
CA SER A 71 7.06 -16.97 -2.04
C SER A 71 8.23 -16.24 -1.36
N ALA A 72 9.44 -16.42 -1.88
CA ALA A 72 10.62 -15.69 -1.39
C ALA A 72 10.48 -14.17 -1.58
N THR A 73 9.87 -13.73 -2.67
CA THR A 73 9.60 -12.31 -2.92
C THR A 73 8.66 -11.73 -1.88
N ILE A 74 7.53 -12.40 -1.59
CA ILE A 74 6.58 -11.93 -0.57
C ILE A 74 7.28 -11.82 0.78
N MET A 75 8.10 -12.80 1.14
CA MET A 75 8.85 -12.79 2.40
C MET A 75 9.86 -11.63 2.45
N LEU A 76 10.60 -11.37 1.37
CA LEU A 76 11.52 -10.25 1.27
C LEU A 76 10.81 -8.90 1.36
N CYS A 77 9.66 -8.75 0.69
CA CYS A 77 8.83 -7.56 0.78
C CYS A 77 8.29 -7.35 2.21
N MET A 78 7.87 -8.43 2.89
CA MET A 78 7.44 -8.35 4.30
C MET A 78 8.58 -7.91 5.23
N ILE A 79 9.76 -8.49 5.08
CA ILE A 79 10.92 -8.10 5.89
C ILE A 79 11.26 -6.63 5.63
N GLY A 80 11.31 -6.21 4.36
CA GLY A 80 11.53 -4.81 4.00
C GLY A 80 10.46 -3.88 4.58
N ALA A 81 9.20 -4.27 4.52
CA ALA A 81 8.08 -3.51 5.08
C ALA A 81 8.16 -3.40 6.62
N LEU A 82 8.57 -4.46 7.30
CA LEU A 82 8.81 -4.42 8.75
C LEU A 82 9.95 -3.46 9.12
N ILE A 83 11.05 -3.51 8.38
CA ILE A 83 12.17 -2.57 8.58
C ILE A 83 11.71 -1.14 8.32
N ASN A 84 11.01 -0.90 7.20
CA ASN A 84 10.45 0.41 6.87
C ASN A 84 9.52 0.93 7.96
N SER A 85 8.58 0.09 8.41
CA SER A 85 7.65 0.42 9.50
C SER A 85 8.40 0.80 10.78
N LEU A 86 9.41 0.03 11.16
CA LEU A 86 10.24 0.30 12.33
C LEU A 86 11.00 1.62 12.21
N VAL A 87 11.60 1.88 11.05
CA VAL A 87 12.31 3.15 10.77
C VAL A 87 11.35 4.33 10.84
N ILE A 88 10.16 4.21 10.25
CA ILE A 88 9.13 5.25 10.30
C ILE A 88 8.70 5.51 11.75
N LEU A 89 8.48 4.46 12.56
CA LEU A 89 8.09 4.62 13.96
C LEU A 89 9.18 5.27 14.82
N LEU A 90 10.45 4.91 14.60
CA LEU A 90 11.56 5.43 15.42
C LEU A 90 11.99 6.84 15.01
N PHE A 91 11.99 7.14 13.71
CA PHE A 91 12.53 8.38 13.17
C PHE A 91 11.48 9.28 12.53
N GLY A 92 10.21 8.88 12.50
CA GLY A 92 9.13 9.59 11.83
C GLY A 92 8.98 11.04 12.28
N SER A 93 9.01 11.32 13.57
CA SER A 93 8.93 12.69 14.10
C SER A 93 10.10 13.56 13.63
N PHE A 94 11.31 13.02 13.59
CA PHE A 94 12.48 13.71 13.06
C PHE A 94 12.31 13.97 11.55
N ILE A 95 11.87 12.97 10.79
CA ILE A 95 11.64 13.08 9.33
C ILE A 95 10.57 14.13 9.04
N VAL A 96 9.45 14.14 9.79
CA VAL A 96 8.40 15.17 9.63
C VAL A 96 8.95 16.57 9.84
N GLY A 97 9.83 16.76 10.84
CA GLY A 97 10.48 18.03 11.11
C GLY A 97 11.40 18.53 9.98
N LEU A 98 11.82 17.65 9.06
CA LEU A 98 12.56 18.06 7.86
C LEU A 98 11.65 18.62 6.75
N TYR A 99 10.35 18.26 6.76
CA TYR A 99 9.39 18.71 5.75
C TYR A 99 8.79 20.09 6.05
N THR A 100 8.59 20.41 7.32
CA THR A 100 7.93 21.66 7.72
C THR A 100 8.36 22.11 9.10
N THR A 101 8.26 23.41 9.35
CA THR A 101 8.46 24.03 10.66
C THR A 101 7.15 24.47 11.32
N GLU A 102 6.02 24.29 10.66
CA GLU A 102 4.70 24.67 11.17
C GLU A 102 4.22 23.68 12.22
N LEU A 103 4.15 24.11 13.47
CA LEU A 103 3.78 23.23 14.61
C LEU A 103 2.45 22.50 14.42
N PRO A 104 1.34 23.12 13.97
CA PRO A 104 0.08 22.41 13.79
C PRO A 104 0.16 21.30 12.74
N VAL A 105 0.95 21.50 11.68
CA VAL A 105 1.19 20.49 10.65
C VAL A 105 2.04 19.35 11.19
N ILE A 106 3.09 19.67 11.96
CA ILE A 106 3.97 18.67 12.59
C ILE A 106 3.17 17.78 13.54
N GLU A 107 2.37 18.36 14.44
CA GLU A 107 1.58 17.61 15.42
C GLU A 107 0.63 16.62 14.74
N LEU A 108 -0.10 17.05 13.73
CA LEU A 108 -1.01 16.18 13.00
C LEU A 108 -0.25 15.14 12.17
N ALA A 109 0.80 15.55 11.44
CA ALA A 109 1.60 14.63 10.63
C ALA A 109 2.24 13.54 11.49
N VAL A 110 2.80 13.85 12.66
CA VAL A 110 3.35 12.87 13.60
C VAL A 110 2.27 11.89 14.06
N SER A 111 1.03 12.35 14.27
CA SER A 111 -0.08 11.44 14.59
C SER A 111 -0.42 10.51 13.41
N LEU A 112 -0.22 10.93 12.16
CA LEU A 112 -0.47 10.13 10.95
C LEU A 112 0.70 9.19 10.63
N ILE A 113 1.90 9.45 11.12
CA ILE A 113 3.08 8.59 10.90
C ILE A 113 2.87 7.17 11.44
N PHE A 114 2.15 7.00 12.54
CA PHE A 114 1.78 5.68 13.02
C PHE A 114 0.99 4.89 11.97
N PHE A 115 0.02 5.54 11.33
CA PHE A 115 -0.75 4.93 10.25
C PHE A 115 0.11 4.65 9.02
N ALA A 116 1.04 5.55 8.68
CA ALA A 116 2.00 5.34 7.59
C ALA A 116 2.90 4.12 7.86
N ALA A 117 3.33 3.90 9.09
CA ALA A 117 4.10 2.73 9.48
C ALA A 117 3.29 1.44 9.35
N VAL A 118 2.04 1.43 9.83
CA VAL A 118 1.13 0.27 9.70
C VAL A 118 0.81 -0.01 8.23
N PHE A 119 0.63 1.03 7.43
CA PHE A 119 0.36 0.96 5.99
C PHE A 119 1.46 0.21 5.22
N GLN A 120 2.73 0.31 5.63
CA GLN A 120 3.85 -0.37 4.98
C GLN A 120 3.69 -1.89 4.95
N LEU A 121 3.08 -2.49 5.97
CA LEU A 121 2.97 -3.95 6.09
C LEU A 121 2.11 -4.57 4.97
N PRO A 122 0.82 -4.21 4.84
CA PRO A 122 0.00 -4.73 3.75
C PRO A 122 0.51 -4.27 2.38
N ASP A 123 1.12 -3.09 2.29
CA ASP A 123 1.69 -2.56 1.06
C ASP A 123 2.88 -3.40 0.56
N GLY A 124 3.78 -3.82 1.46
CA GLY A 124 4.86 -4.74 1.12
C GLY A 124 4.33 -6.09 0.60
N ILE A 125 3.33 -6.67 1.28
CA ILE A 125 2.71 -7.94 0.87
C ILE A 125 2.08 -7.80 -0.53
N GLN A 126 1.31 -6.75 -0.74
CA GLN A 126 0.68 -6.46 -2.03
C GLN A 126 1.72 -6.38 -3.16
N MET A 127 2.83 -5.67 -2.95
CA MET A 127 3.85 -5.52 -3.98
C MET A 127 4.56 -6.83 -4.32
N GLY A 128 4.83 -7.67 -3.32
CA GLY A 128 5.36 -9.01 -3.53
C GLY A 128 4.41 -9.90 -4.34
N ALA A 129 3.12 -9.90 -4.01
CA ALA A 129 2.10 -10.65 -4.72
C ALA A 129 1.89 -10.14 -6.15
N LEU A 130 1.75 -8.82 -6.33
CA LEU A 130 1.58 -8.19 -7.66
C LEU A 130 2.77 -8.42 -8.58
N GLY A 131 4.01 -8.31 -8.04
CA GLY A 131 5.21 -8.58 -8.80
C GLY A 131 5.22 -10.00 -9.34
N SER A 132 4.89 -10.97 -8.48
CA SER A 132 4.80 -12.39 -8.83
C SER A 132 3.70 -12.66 -9.85
N LEU A 133 2.47 -12.15 -9.64
CA LEU A 133 1.35 -12.29 -10.58
C LEU A 133 1.66 -11.71 -11.98
N ARG A 134 2.39 -10.59 -12.04
CA ARG A 134 2.88 -10.06 -13.33
C ARG A 134 3.84 -11.03 -14.02
N GLY A 135 4.66 -11.76 -13.26
CA GLY A 135 5.52 -12.82 -13.79
C GLY A 135 4.73 -13.98 -14.39
N TYR A 136 3.60 -14.35 -13.78
CA TYR A 136 2.64 -15.33 -14.31
C TYR A 136 1.80 -14.78 -15.47
N LYS A 137 2.01 -13.53 -15.90
CA LYS A 137 1.24 -12.81 -16.91
C LYS A 137 -0.22 -12.53 -16.54
N ASP A 138 -0.59 -12.76 -15.30
CA ASP A 138 -1.90 -12.37 -14.78
C ASP A 138 -1.85 -10.92 -14.28
N THR A 139 -2.41 -10.02 -15.08
CA THR A 139 -2.45 -8.59 -14.77
C THR A 139 -3.86 -8.04 -14.73
N PHE A 140 -4.84 -8.76 -15.30
CA PHE A 140 -6.20 -8.30 -15.42
C PHE A 140 -6.99 -8.50 -14.14
N ILE A 141 -6.94 -9.71 -13.57
CA ILE A 141 -7.64 -10.02 -12.31
C ILE A 141 -7.12 -9.16 -11.15
N PRO A 142 -5.79 -9.03 -10.94
CA PRO A 142 -5.26 -8.11 -9.91
C PRO A 142 -5.74 -6.67 -10.07
N MET A 143 -5.88 -6.18 -11.30
CA MET A 143 -6.38 -4.83 -11.55
C MET A 143 -7.84 -4.66 -11.09
N ILE A 144 -8.70 -5.65 -11.34
CA ILE A 144 -10.10 -5.63 -10.88
C ILE A 144 -10.15 -5.70 -9.35
N LEU A 145 -9.37 -6.57 -8.74
CA LEU A 145 -9.30 -6.69 -7.27
C LEU A 145 -8.82 -5.39 -6.62
N LEU A 146 -7.86 -4.71 -7.24
CA LEU A 146 -7.37 -3.41 -6.81
C LEU A 146 -8.48 -2.35 -6.86
N LEU A 147 -9.21 -2.28 -7.97
CA LEU A 147 -10.33 -1.37 -8.15
C LEU A 147 -11.41 -1.58 -7.07
N ILE A 148 -11.80 -2.84 -6.84
CA ILE A 148 -12.78 -3.20 -5.81
C ILE A 148 -12.27 -2.80 -4.42
N SER A 149 -11.05 -3.20 -4.07
CA SER A 149 -10.48 -2.96 -2.74
C SER A 149 -10.35 -1.46 -2.42
N TYR A 150 -9.98 -0.65 -3.41
CA TYR A 150 -9.72 0.76 -3.19
C TYR A 150 -10.98 1.63 -3.34
N TRP A 151 -11.77 1.41 -4.38
CA TRP A 151 -12.92 2.27 -4.65
C TRP A 151 -14.22 1.81 -4.01
N ILE A 152 -14.41 0.50 -3.77
CA ILE A 152 -15.62 -0.01 -3.13
C ILE A 152 -15.43 -0.14 -1.61
N PHE A 153 -14.23 -0.45 -1.12
CA PHE A 153 -13.98 -0.59 0.31
C PHE A 153 -13.20 0.60 0.91
N ALA A 154 -11.97 0.88 0.45
CA ALA A 154 -11.13 1.88 1.09
C ALA A 154 -11.75 3.27 1.10
N MET A 155 -12.21 3.75 -0.05
CA MET A 155 -12.73 5.11 -0.19
C MET A 155 -14.04 5.33 0.58
N PRO A 156 -15.07 4.46 0.47
CA PRO A 156 -16.30 4.64 1.25
C PRO A 156 -16.08 4.51 2.76
N ILE A 157 -15.28 3.53 3.20
CA ILE A 157 -14.96 3.37 4.62
C ILE A 157 -14.16 4.59 5.12
N GLY A 158 -13.14 5.02 4.38
CA GLY A 158 -12.36 6.19 4.72
C GLY A 158 -13.21 7.46 4.80
N TYR A 159 -14.07 7.67 3.82
CA TYR A 159 -15.01 8.80 3.83
C TYR A 159 -15.96 8.76 5.03
N TYR A 160 -16.54 7.60 5.32
CA TYR A 160 -17.42 7.44 6.46
C TYR A 160 -16.71 7.72 7.79
N LEU A 161 -15.55 7.11 8.00
CA LEU A 161 -14.77 7.29 9.23
C LEU A 161 -14.25 8.73 9.38
N THR A 162 -13.90 9.38 8.29
CA THR A 162 -13.44 10.78 8.28
C THR A 162 -14.54 11.72 8.77
N ASN A 163 -15.78 11.54 8.30
CA ASN A 163 -16.87 12.48 8.54
C ASN A 163 -17.79 12.09 9.70
N PHE A 164 -17.99 10.81 9.95
CA PHE A 164 -18.93 10.30 10.96
C PHE A 164 -18.24 9.51 12.09
N GLY A 165 -17.18 8.73 11.77
CA GLY A 165 -16.44 7.94 12.74
C GLY A 165 -17.32 6.92 13.49
N PHE A 166 -16.95 6.62 14.73
CA PHE A 166 -17.72 5.77 15.66
C PHE A 166 -18.49 6.65 16.67
N GLY A 167 -19.25 7.62 16.16
CA GLY A 167 -19.97 8.60 16.98
C GLY A 167 -19.34 10.00 17.00
N THR A 168 -18.05 10.12 16.67
CA THR A 168 -17.34 11.37 16.46
C THR A 168 -16.46 11.26 15.21
N PRO A 169 -16.39 12.30 14.36
CA PRO A 169 -15.53 12.30 13.18
C PRO A 169 -14.05 12.06 13.53
N LEU A 170 -13.40 11.16 12.80
CA LEU A 170 -11.98 10.85 13.01
C LEU A 170 -11.04 11.74 12.19
N GLY A 171 -11.59 12.58 11.30
CA GLY A 171 -10.79 13.46 10.45
C GLY A 171 -9.80 12.69 9.57
N ALA A 172 -8.57 13.21 9.45
CA ALA A 172 -7.54 12.58 8.62
C ALA A 172 -7.28 11.12 8.98
N LYS A 173 -7.33 10.75 10.26
CA LYS A 173 -7.12 9.36 10.71
C LYS A 173 -8.17 8.41 10.14
N GLY A 174 -9.41 8.87 9.97
CA GLY A 174 -10.49 8.07 9.37
C GLY A 174 -10.16 7.64 7.94
N MET A 175 -9.59 8.54 7.13
CA MET A 175 -9.14 8.22 5.77
C MET A 175 -8.01 7.19 5.77
N TRP A 176 -7.04 7.31 6.67
CA TRP A 176 -5.95 6.35 6.81
C TRP A 176 -6.44 4.96 7.21
N TYR A 177 -7.43 4.86 8.12
CA TYR A 177 -8.09 3.59 8.42
C TYR A 177 -8.70 2.97 7.16
N GLY A 178 -9.44 3.76 6.37
CA GLY A 178 -10.03 3.28 5.12
C GLY A 178 -8.98 2.75 4.14
N MET A 179 -7.90 3.51 3.92
CA MET A 179 -6.80 3.10 3.03
C MET A 179 -6.12 1.81 3.50
N ILE A 180 -5.83 1.68 4.80
CA ILE A 180 -5.22 0.47 5.37
C ILE A 180 -6.14 -0.75 5.21
N ILE A 181 -7.44 -0.60 5.48
CA ILE A 181 -8.43 -1.68 5.31
C ILE A 181 -8.46 -2.12 3.83
N GLY A 182 -8.53 -1.19 2.89
CA GLY A 182 -8.50 -1.50 1.46
C GLY A 182 -7.23 -2.24 1.04
N LEU A 183 -6.08 -1.82 1.56
CA LEU A 183 -4.81 -2.49 1.31
C LEU A 183 -4.77 -3.92 1.89
N ILE A 184 -5.28 -4.12 3.09
CA ILE A 184 -5.35 -5.44 3.71
C ILE A 184 -6.24 -6.37 2.87
N ILE A 185 -7.42 -5.89 2.44
CA ILE A 185 -8.32 -6.65 1.57
C ILE A 185 -7.60 -7.02 0.28
N PHE A 186 -6.97 -6.06 -0.38
CA PHE A 186 -6.26 -6.30 -1.63
C PHE A 186 -5.07 -7.24 -1.48
N SER A 187 -4.28 -7.10 -0.42
CA SER A 187 -3.16 -7.99 -0.12
C SER A 187 -3.62 -9.44 0.07
N PHE A 188 -4.71 -9.62 0.84
CA PHE A 188 -5.29 -10.95 1.04
C PHE A 188 -5.79 -11.56 -0.27
N LEU A 189 -6.56 -10.82 -1.05
CA LEU A 189 -7.09 -11.29 -2.33
C LEU A 189 -5.97 -11.60 -3.35
N SER A 190 -4.91 -10.79 -3.36
CA SER A 190 -3.76 -11.00 -4.25
C SER A 190 -2.97 -12.26 -3.90
N ILE A 191 -2.81 -12.56 -2.60
CA ILE A 191 -2.20 -13.81 -2.16
C ILE A 191 -3.08 -15.00 -2.55
N CYS A 192 -4.39 -14.94 -2.30
CA CYS A 192 -5.31 -16.00 -2.70
C CYS A 192 -5.25 -16.25 -4.20
N LEU A 193 -5.20 -15.18 -5.02
CA LEU A 193 -5.08 -15.30 -6.46
C LEU A 193 -3.76 -15.95 -6.87
N LEU A 194 -2.65 -15.57 -6.24
CA LEU A 194 -1.33 -16.15 -6.52
C LEU A 194 -1.33 -17.65 -6.26
N TYR A 195 -1.90 -18.11 -5.14
CA TYR A 195 -2.00 -19.54 -4.83
C TYR A 195 -2.88 -20.31 -5.82
N THR A 196 -3.95 -19.68 -6.35
CA THR A 196 -4.80 -20.33 -7.35
C THR A 196 -4.15 -20.36 -8.73
N SER A 197 -3.37 -19.34 -9.10
CA SER A 197 -2.58 -19.34 -10.35
C SER A 197 -1.49 -20.40 -10.32
N ASP A 198 -0.81 -20.57 -9.17
CA ASP A 198 0.18 -21.64 -8.97
C ASP A 198 -0.41 -23.04 -9.15
N ALA A 199 -1.65 -23.25 -8.69
CA ALA A 199 -2.32 -24.55 -8.78
C ALA A 199 -2.85 -24.87 -10.20
N ALA A 200 -3.02 -23.88 -11.05
CA ALA A 200 -3.48 -24.05 -12.43
C ALA A 200 -2.34 -24.46 -13.40
N ASP A 201 -1.08 -24.20 -12.99
CA ASP A 201 0.13 -24.51 -13.78
C ASP A 201 0.76 -25.87 -13.40
N GLU A 202 0.20 -26.59 -12.41
CA GLU A 202 0.52 -28.00 -12.06
C GLU A 202 -0.33 -28.98 -12.87
#